data_ecfa05a5e818d69d98a133bd4339afda
#
_entry.id   ecfa05a5e818d69d98a133bd4339afda
#
_cell.length_a   1.000
_cell.length_b   1.000
_cell.length_c   1.000
_cell.angle_alpha   90.00
_cell.angle_beta   90.00
_cell.angle_gamma   90.00
#
_symmetry.space_group_name_H-M   'P 1'
#
loop_
_entity.id
_entity.type
_entity.pdbx_description
1 polymer ?
#
loop_
_entity_poly.entity_id
_entity_poly.type
_entity_poly.pdbx_seq_one_letter_code
_entity_poly.pdbx_strand_id
1 'polypeptide(L)'
;KAWRYRDVSIRDDLQYLHDRRGEVAQSAGCTAAIALPLTVSGEVVGALDFFVMEPLALSDERIDVLRRVAELVSSALERMRERATRLEAEEDMEVLVTVLRANAGRKSVDDIAKVALELVRSSFKWSYGTYWVLDNKANTLRFSVESGSVDEDFRRATRDCTFEQGEGLAGRAWASHDLAFVVDIAEHGDSIRSPMARRASVRSGIAFPVIVKGRVIGVMEFISAEELRPSERRLTMLRDVSRMVSGAAEQVALANEFERDVKSVVEMVTVSAAEVERSAQGMAASAEETACQAQAVAASSEQATRNVQTVASSAEELSASVREIAGLVQEASTVAQHAVRQASSASSTMVQLGQSSKEIGQVIKVITSIAQQTNLLALNATIEAARAGEAGKGFAVVANEVKELARQTARATEEIERKIASVQDDATRAVHDIGEISSVIGTINQISGTIAAAVEEQNAATGEISRNVTEAARGTADVTLNIAGVTVAAGESGHTAENLNGSAAALNAEAVRLGGAVDSFLGKLRAGI
;
A
#
# COMPACT_ATOMS: atom_id res chain seq x y z
N LYS A 1 19.31 6.64 26.98
CA LYS A 1 18.64 5.57 26.22
C LYS A 1 19.60 4.39 25.96
N ALA A 2 20.82 4.61 25.47
CA ALA A 2 21.82 3.55 25.26
C ALA A 2 22.06 2.73 26.54
N TRP A 3 22.15 3.39 27.69
CA TRP A 3 22.23 2.74 28.99
C TRP A 3 21.02 1.88 29.33
N ARG A 4 19.79 2.38 29.04
CA ARG A 4 18.54 1.69 29.40
C ARG A 4 18.23 0.51 28.48
N TYR A 5 18.53 0.63 27.20
CA TYR A 5 18.19 -0.36 26.17
C TYR A 5 19.39 -1.22 25.76
N ARG A 6 20.57 -0.96 26.30
CA ARG A 6 21.84 -1.66 25.99
C ARG A 6 22.13 -1.74 24.48
N ASP A 7 21.70 -0.73 23.74
CA ASP A 7 21.88 -0.64 22.30
C ASP A 7 22.33 0.75 21.87
N VAL A 8 22.82 0.85 20.65
CA VAL A 8 23.19 2.12 20.00
C VAL A 8 22.01 3.07 20.03
N SER A 9 22.21 4.26 20.55
CA SER A 9 21.20 5.31 20.54
C SER A 9 21.66 6.44 19.66
N ILE A 10 20.88 6.70 18.58
CA ILE A 10 21.09 7.82 17.67
C ILE A 10 20.09 8.92 17.99
N ARG A 11 20.53 10.14 17.98
CA ARG A 11 19.73 11.35 18.09
C ARG A 11 20.13 12.26 16.94
N ASP A 12 19.22 12.39 15.99
CA ASP A 12 19.30 13.25 14.81
C ASP A 12 18.94 14.71 15.11
N ASP A 13 18.31 14.95 16.27
CA ASP A 13 18.01 16.28 16.76
C ASP A 13 18.23 16.37 18.28
N LEU A 14 19.19 17.21 18.68
CA LEU A 14 19.54 17.46 20.08
C LEU A 14 18.66 18.54 20.75
N GLN A 15 17.77 19.22 20.02
CA GLN A 15 16.93 20.30 20.57
C GLN A 15 15.96 19.81 21.67
N TYR A 16 15.67 18.50 21.66
CA TYR A 16 14.77 17.88 22.65
C TYR A 16 15.52 17.18 23.79
N LEU A 17 16.82 17.38 23.94
CA LEU A 17 17.60 16.85 25.06
C LEU A 17 17.63 17.93 26.16
N HIS A 18 16.82 17.76 27.20
CA HIS A 18 16.72 18.68 28.35
C HIS A 18 17.60 18.23 29.53
N ASP A 19 18.71 17.56 29.25
CA ASP A 19 19.71 17.26 30.28
C ASP A 19 20.93 18.18 30.13
N ARG A 20 21.72 18.27 31.20
CA ARG A 20 22.91 19.15 31.26
C ARG A 20 23.94 18.88 30.15
N ARG A 21 23.99 17.66 29.61
CA ARG A 21 24.87 17.30 28.50
C ARG A 21 24.30 17.77 27.16
N GLY A 22 23.00 17.66 26.96
CA GLY A 22 22.32 18.16 25.79
C GLY A 22 22.46 19.68 25.66
N GLU A 23 22.31 20.41 26.77
CA GLU A 23 22.49 21.88 26.81
C GLU A 23 23.92 22.29 26.44
N VAL A 24 24.94 21.57 26.92
CA VAL A 24 26.35 21.83 26.61
C VAL A 24 26.65 21.49 25.13
N ALA A 25 26.15 20.37 24.62
CA ALA A 25 26.33 19.98 23.25
C ALA A 25 25.68 20.96 22.27
N GLN A 26 24.48 21.44 22.60
CA GLN A 26 23.80 22.49 21.83
C GLN A 26 24.60 23.81 21.85
N SER A 27 25.13 24.21 23.00
CA SER A 27 25.98 25.40 23.11
C SER A 27 27.27 25.29 22.33
N ALA A 28 27.75 24.05 22.09
CA ALA A 28 28.91 23.72 21.26
C ALA A 28 28.56 23.58 19.76
N GLY A 29 27.30 23.79 19.35
CA GLY A 29 26.86 23.70 17.95
C GLY A 29 26.63 22.30 17.43
N CYS A 30 26.50 21.30 18.30
CA CYS A 30 26.21 19.94 17.89
C CYS A 30 24.73 19.77 17.53
N THR A 31 24.44 19.12 16.40
CA THR A 31 23.08 18.87 15.89
C THR A 31 22.61 17.44 16.15
N ALA A 32 23.54 16.48 16.17
CA ALA A 32 23.22 15.08 16.37
C ALA A 32 24.20 14.42 17.35
N ALA A 33 23.76 13.29 17.96
CA ALA A 33 24.61 12.49 18.84
C ALA A 33 24.38 11.00 18.64
N ILE A 34 25.48 10.25 18.80
CA ILE A 34 25.48 8.78 18.83
C ILE A 34 26.04 8.37 20.17
N ALA A 35 25.32 7.51 20.91
CA ALA A 35 25.79 6.90 22.13
C ALA A 35 25.96 5.40 21.95
N LEU A 36 27.19 4.91 22.16
CA LEU A 36 27.57 3.51 22.12
C LEU A 36 27.71 3.02 23.56
N PRO A 37 26.89 2.08 24.04
CA PRO A 37 27.06 1.55 25.39
C PRO A 37 28.31 0.68 25.46
N LEU A 38 29.12 0.87 26.49
CA LEU A 38 30.23 0.00 26.84
C LEU A 38 29.77 -0.95 27.92
N THR A 39 29.76 -2.23 27.58
CA THR A 39 29.35 -3.27 28.54
C THR A 39 30.54 -4.08 28.97
N VAL A 40 30.64 -4.29 30.27
CA VAL A 40 31.56 -5.24 30.87
C VAL A 40 30.74 -6.18 31.74
N SER A 41 30.86 -7.47 31.49
CA SER A 41 30.10 -8.50 32.24
C SER A 41 28.56 -8.34 32.09
N GLY A 42 28.11 -7.92 30.93
CA GLY A 42 26.68 -7.75 30.64
C GLY A 42 26.02 -6.51 31.26
N GLU A 43 26.79 -5.72 32.05
CA GLU A 43 26.34 -4.43 32.57
C GLU A 43 27.00 -3.28 31.83
N VAL A 44 26.23 -2.22 31.61
CA VAL A 44 26.76 -1.02 30.99
C VAL A 44 27.63 -0.30 32.03
N VAL A 45 28.94 -0.30 31.79
CA VAL A 45 29.93 0.38 32.65
C VAL A 45 30.27 1.79 32.15
N GLY A 46 29.87 2.11 30.95
CA GLY A 46 30.08 3.42 30.35
C GLY A 46 29.37 3.52 29.00
N ALA A 47 29.46 4.69 28.37
CA ALA A 47 29.06 4.91 27.00
C ALA A 47 30.12 5.75 26.30
N LEU A 48 30.36 5.47 25.02
CA LEU A 48 31.10 6.37 24.13
C LEU A 48 30.08 7.27 23.44
N ASP A 49 30.12 8.56 23.76
CA ASP A 49 29.25 9.57 23.17
C ASP A 49 30.03 10.32 22.08
N PHE A 50 29.46 10.33 20.87
CA PHE A 50 29.93 11.10 19.72
C PHE A 50 28.91 12.17 19.40
N PHE A 51 29.35 13.42 19.29
CA PHE A 51 28.53 14.56 18.93
C PHE A 51 28.90 15.03 17.52
N VAL A 52 27.89 15.37 16.72
CA VAL A 52 28.05 15.75 15.31
C VAL A 52 27.42 17.11 15.08
N MET A 53 28.11 17.94 14.29
CA MET A 53 27.67 19.31 13.97
C MET A 53 26.78 19.38 12.71
N GLU A 54 26.62 18.26 12.00
CA GLU A 54 25.79 18.17 10.80
C GLU A 54 24.65 17.16 11.00
N PRO A 55 23.52 17.32 10.29
CA PRO A 55 22.44 16.33 10.34
C PRO A 55 22.94 14.95 9.93
N LEU A 56 22.70 13.95 10.75
CA LEU A 56 23.24 12.61 10.57
C LEU A 56 22.14 11.64 10.10
N ALA A 57 22.20 11.21 8.84
CA ALA A 57 21.42 10.09 8.33
C ALA A 57 22.30 8.83 8.26
N LEU A 58 22.10 7.90 9.17
CA LEU A 58 22.81 6.62 9.17
C LEU A 58 21.93 5.53 8.55
N SER A 59 22.53 4.79 7.62
CA SER A 59 21.94 3.54 7.15
C SER A 59 22.04 2.45 8.23
N ASP A 60 21.15 1.46 8.17
CA ASP A 60 21.15 0.32 9.11
C ASP A 60 22.51 -0.40 9.14
N GLU A 61 23.21 -0.49 8.00
CA GLU A 61 24.56 -1.04 7.91
C GLU A 61 25.58 -0.29 8.78
N ARG A 62 25.51 1.04 8.81
CA ARG A 62 26.41 1.86 9.63
C ARG A 62 26.11 1.74 11.11
N ILE A 63 24.85 1.57 11.47
CA ILE A 63 24.42 1.32 12.86
C ILE A 63 25.00 -0.01 13.36
N ASP A 64 24.99 -1.04 12.54
CA ASP A 64 25.56 -2.35 12.89
C ASP A 64 27.09 -2.30 13.04
N VAL A 65 27.77 -1.51 12.24
CA VAL A 65 29.21 -1.26 12.42
C VAL A 65 29.50 -0.57 13.76
N LEU A 66 28.70 0.42 14.14
CA LEU A 66 28.84 1.11 15.43
C LEU A 66 28.56 0.18 16.63
N ARG A 67 27.60 -0.71 16.50
CA ARG A 67 27.32 -1.75 17.51
C ARG A 67 28.53 -2.67 17.73
N ARG A 68 29.17 -3.09 16.64
CA ARG A 68 30.42 -3.89 16.71
C ARG A 68 31.60 -3.14 17.35
N VAL A 69 31.75 -1.86 17.09
CA VAL A 69 32.79 -1.04 17.74
C VAL A 69 32.57 -1.03 19.26
N ALA A 70 31.34 -0.86 19.74
CA ALA A 70 31.04 -0.90 21.17
C ALA A 70 31.37 -2.28 21.81
N GLU A 71 31.06 -3.37 21.11
CA GLU A 71 31.37 -4.74 21.55
C GLU A 71 32.89 -4.99 21.60
N LEU A 72 33.64 -4.54 20.58
CA LEU A 72 35.10 -4.65 20.55
C LEU A 72 35.78 -3.87 21.67
N VAL A 73 35.32 -2.65 21.96
CA VAL A 73 35.86 -1.82 23.06
C VAL A 73 35.53 -2.45 24.42
N SER A 74 34.31 -2.93 24.61
CA SER A 74 33.88 -3.64 25.80
C SER A 74 34.76 -4.86 26.06
N SER A 75 35.00 -5.66 25.03
CA SER A 75 35.88 -6.82 25.08
C SER A 75 37.36 -6.45 25.30
N ALA A 76 37.82 -5.30 24.80
CA ALA A 76 39.16 -4.81 25.06
C ALA A 76 39.34 -4.35 26.50
N LEU A 77 38.36 -3.65 27.07
CA LEU A 77 38.36 -3.25 28.49
C LEU A 77 38.39 -4.46 29.43
N GLU A 78 37.63 -5.50 29.07
CA GLU A 78 37.63 -6.77 29.83
C GLU A 78 39.01 -7.44 29.79
N ARG A 79 39.63 -7.53 28.59
CA ARG A 79 41.00 -8.05 28.46
C ARG A 79 42.04 -7.21 29.20
N MET A 80 41.89 -5.88 29.24
CA MET A 80 42.79 -5.02 30.00
C MET A 80 42.67 -5.27 31.50
N ARG A 81 41.48 -5.47 32.02
CA ARG A 81 41.23 -5.78 33.42
C ARG A 81 41.84 -7.12 33.82
N GLU A 82 41.69 -8.15 32.98
CA GLU A 82 42.32 -9.45 33.18
C GLU A 82 43.85 -9.36 33.20
N ARG A 83 44.42 -8.54 32.32
CA ARG A 83 45.86 -8.36 32.23
C ARG A 83 46.45 -7.66 33.47
N ALA A 84 45.73 -6.70 34.06
CA ALA A 84 46.12 -6.03 35.28
C ALA A 84 46.10 -7.01 36.48
N THR A 85 45.01 -7.81 36.57
CA THR A 85 44.90 -8.83 37.65
C THR A 85 45.97 -9.93 37.52
N ARG A 86 46.34 -10.24 36.27
CA ARG A 86 47.38 -11.23 35.98
C ARG A 86 48.78 -10.75 36.36
N LEU A 87 49.10 -9.48 36.14
CA LEU A 87 50.38 -8.89 36.53
C LEU A 87 50.60 -8.83 38.05
N GLU A 88 49.53 -8.58 38.82
CA GLU A 88 49.61 -8.61 40.30
C GLU A 88 49.70 -10.04 40.84
N ALA A 89 49.14 -11.02 40.10
CA ALA A 89 49.16 -12.42 40.51
C ALA A 89 50.47 -13.16 40.19
N GLU A 90 51.26 -12.67 39.21
CA GLU A 90 52.52 -13.32 38.80
C GLU A 90 53.64 -13.18 39.83
N GLU A 91 53.55 -12.23 40.75
CA GLU A 91 54.56 -11.99 41.78
C GLU A 91 54.38 -12.88 43.01
N ASP A 92 53.22 -13.45 43.24
CA ASP A 92 52.94 -14.19 44.50
C ASP A 92 52.59 -15.66 44.28
N MET A 93 53.55 -16.52 44.05
CA MET A 93 53.56 -17.94 44.32
C MET A 93 53.17 -18.95 43.21
N GLU A 94 54.03 -20.01 43.16
CA GLU A 94 53.98 -21.17 42.25
C GLU A 94 52.62 -21.91 42.26
N VAL A 95 51.92 -21.91 43.39
CA VAL A 95 50.59 -22.54 43.55
C VAL A 95 49.51 -21.76 42.78
N LEU A 96 49.52 -20.46 42.84
CA LEU A 96 48.54 -19.62 42.19
C LEU A 96 48.68 -19.73 40.68
N VAL A 97 49.91 -19.72 40.16
CA VAL A 97 50.21 -19.90 38.73
C VAL A 97 49.76 -21.29 38.25
N THR A 98 49.93 -22.32 39.09
CA THR A 98 49.53 -23.68 38.73
C THR A 98 47.99 -23.80 38.67
N VAL A 99 47.28 -23.24 39.62
CA VAL A 99 45.81 -23.18 39.63
C VAL A 99 45.31 -22.43 38.41
N LEU A 100 45.96 -21.30 38.06
CA LEU A 100 45.61 -20.49 36.92
C LEU A 100 45.83 -21.26 35.62
N ARG A 101 47.02 -21.85 35.42
CA ARG A 101 47.33 -22.65 34.22
C ARG A 101 46.43 -23.87 34.08
N ALA A 102 46.09 -24.51 35.17
CA ALA A 102 45.23 -25.68 35.16
C ALA A 102 43.76 -25.33 34.80
N ASN A 103 43.33 -24.11 35.10
CA ASN A 103 41.99 -23.63 34.77
C ASN A 103 41.90 -22.99 33.38
N ALA A 104 43.04 -22.67 32.74
CA ALA A 104 43.04 -22.16 31.38
C ALA A 104 42.43 -23.18 30.41
N GLY A 105 41.51 -22.71 29.55
CA GLY A 105 40.88 -23.53 28.50
C GLY A 105 39.69 -24.38 28.96
N ARG A 106 39.26 -24.29 30.20
CA ARG A 106 38.07 -24.98 30.68
C ARG A 106 36.80 -24.33 30.13
N LYS A 107 35.82 -25.19 29.85
CA LYS A 107 34.57 -24.76 29.19
C LYS A 107 33.40 -24.61 30.18
N SER A 108 33.58 -25.09 31.38
CA SER A 108 32.53 -25.05 32.41
C SER A 108 33.09 -24.64 33.77
N VAL A 109 32.22 -24.07 34.61
CA VAL A 109 32.55 -23.73 36.00
C VAL A 109 32.85 -25.00 36.79
N ASP A 110 32.17 -26.10 36.50
CA ASP A 110 32.42 -27.38 37.18
C ASP A 110 33.81 -27.95 36.88
N ASP A 111 34.31 -27.80 35.63
CA ASP A 111 35.69 -28.19 35.29
C ASP A 111 36.72 -27.33 36.01
N ILE A 112 36.47 -26.02 36.12
CA ILE A 112 37.32 -25.10 36.89
C ILE A 112 37.34 -25.49 38.34
N ALA A 113 36.18 -25.72 38.95
CA ALA A 113 36.02 -26.12 40.32
C ALA A 113 36.73 -27.45 40.63
N LYS A 114 36.57 -28.45 39.76
CA LYS A 114 37.21 -29.75 39.89
C LYS A 114 38.74 -29.65 39.92
N VAL A 115 39.29 -28.89 38.95
CA VAL A 115 40.75 -28.72 38.84
C VAL A 115 41.29 -27.88 40.00
N ALA A 116 40.64 -26.77 40.38
CA ALA A 116 41.03 -25.95 41.51
C ALA A 116 40.92 -26.75 42.82
N LEU A 117 39.88 -27.55 42.97
CA LEU A 117 39.68 -28.41 44.13
C LEU A 117 40.84 -29.41 44.30
N GLU A 118 41.24 -30.07 43.21
CA GLU A 118 42.36 -31.02 43.25
C GLU A 118 43.70 -30.35 43.57
N LEU A 119 43.97 -29.21 42.89
CA LEU A 119 45.23 -28.47 43.08
C LEU A 119 45.35 -27.87 44.48
N VAL A 120 44.31 -27.22 44.99
CA VAL A 120 44.29 -26.65 46.35
C VAL A 120 44.41 -27.77 47.39
N ARG A 121 43.63 -28.84 47.22
CA ARG A 121 43.72 -30.00 48.11
C ARG A 121 45.16 -30.56 48.18
N SER A 122 45.76 -30.83 47.05
CA SER A 122 47.10 -31.43 46.96
C SER A 122 48.19 -30.50 47.44
N SER A 123 48.16 -29.22 47.07
CA SER A 123 49.19 -28.24 47.42
C SER A 123 49.19 -27.88 48.89
N PHE A 124 48.01 -27.81 49.52
CA PHE A 124 47.87 -27.46 50.93
C PHE A 124 47.67 -28.67 51.84
N LYS A 125 47.83 -29.89 51.30
CA LYS A 125 47.73 -31.15 52.06
C LYS A 125 46.38 -31.36 52.73
N TRP A 126 45.28 -30.86 52.16
CA TRP A 126 43.96 -31.20 52.65
C TRP A 126 43.62 -32.65 52.27
N SER A 127 42.95 -33.37 53.18
CA SER A 127 42.62 -34.78 53.03
C SER A 127 41.52 -34.95 51.98
N TYR A 128 40.52 -34.06 52.00
CA TYR A 128 39.35 -34.15 51.18
C TYR A 128 38.83 -32.74 50.86
N GLY A 129 38.36 -32.55 49.64
CA GLY A 129 37.76 -31.31 49.18
C GLY A 129 36.43 -31.58 48.49
N THR A 130 35.51 -30.66 48.63
CA THR A 130 34.20 -30.69 47.97
C THR A 130 33.87 -29.35 47.34
N TYR A 131 33.20 -29.40 46.22
CA TYR A 131 32.59 -28.22 45.59
C TYR A 131 31.07 -28.33 45.71
N TRP A 132 30.48 -27.30 46.24
CA TRP A 132 29.06 -27.12 46.47
C TRP A 132 28.54 -26.11 45.47
N VAL A 133 27.48 -26.44 44.74
CA VAL A 133 26.83 -25.52 43.79
C VAL A 133 25.58 -24.95 44.42
N LEU A 134 25.36 -23.66 44.25
CA LEU A 134 24.14 -23.00 44.71
C LEU A 134 22.97 -23.33 43.79
N ASP A 135 21.98 -24.02 44.33
CA ASP A 135 20.68 -24.17 43.67
C ASP A 135 19.83 -22.91 43.91
N ASN A 136 19.76 -22.04 42.92
CA ASN A 136 19.00 -20.79 43.03
C ASN A 136 17.48 -20.98 43.22
N LYS A 137 16.93 -22.17 42.93
CA LYS A 137 15.50 -22.46 43.12
C LYS A 137 15.22 -22.91 44.56
N ALA A 138 16.05 -23.80 45.04
CA ALA A 138 15.94 -24.30 46.41
C ALA A 138 16.60 -23.36 47.44
N ASN A 139 17.43 -22.42 47.00
CA ASN A 139 18.26 -21.55 47.82
C ASN A 139 19.11 -22.32 48.81
N THR A 140 19.75 -23.40 48.35
CA THR A 140 20.62 -24.29 49.13
C THR A 140 21.87 -24.65 48.33
N LEU A 141 22.97 -24.89 49.05
CA LEU A 141 24.16 -25.48 48.48
C LEU A 141 23.98 -26.99 48.33
N ARG A 142 24.21 -27.54 47.14
CA ARG A 142 24.17 -28.97 46.84
C ARG A 142 25.55 -29.50 46.43
N PHE A 143 25.82 -30.73 46.77
CA PHE A 143 27.04 -31.41 46.36
C PHE A 143 27.17 -31.45 44.83
N SER A 144 28.35 -31.16 44.31
CA SER A 144 28.69 -31.23 42.88
C SER A 144 29.87 -32.12 42.59
N VAL A 145 31.03 -31.83 43.18
CA VAL A 145 32.31 -32.51 42.89
C VAL A 145 33.08 -32.73 44.17
N GLU A 146 33.85 -33.83 44.24
CA GLU A 146 34.77 -34.12 45.30
C GLU A 146 36.18 -34.45 44.81
N SER A 147 37.18 -34.27 45.65
CA SER A 147 38.57 -34.64 45.40
C SER A 147 39.19 -35.21 46.71
N GLY A 148 40.04 -36.18 46.58
CA GLY A 148 40.70 -36.83 47.71
C GLY A 148 39.88 -37.94 48.35
N SER A 149 40.24 -38.32 49.59
CA SER A 149 39.58 -39.41 50.29
C SER A 149 39.50 -39.12 51.80
N VAL A 150 38.39 -39.50 52.34
CA VAL A 150 38.10 -39.51 53.80
C VAL A 150 37.20 -40.73 54.03
N ASP A 151 36.86 -40.99 55.31
CA ASP A 151 35.93 -42.06 55.66
C ASP A 151 34.70 -42.13 54.75
N GLU A 152 34.32 -43.34 54.32
CA GLU A 152 33.28 -43.55 53.32
C GLU A 152 31.87 -43.17 53.84
N ASP A 153 31.60 -43.35 55.11
CA ASP A 153 30.32 -42.94 55.66
C ASP A 153 30.19 -41.40 55.67
N PHE A 154 31.31 -40.71 55.97
CA PHE A 154 31.35 -39.24 55.84
C PHE A 154 31.17 -38.76 54.39
N ARG A 155 31.81 -39.44 53.43
CA ARG A 155 31.67 -39.12 52.03
C ARG A 155 30.22 -39.29 51.55
N ARG A 156 29.58 -40.41 51.96
CA ARG A 156 28.20 -40.69 51.63
C ARG A 156 27.27 -39.60 52.19
N ALA A 157 27.42 -39.29 53.46
CA ALA A 157 26.67 -38.23 54.13
C ALA A 157 26.90 -36.85 53.45
N THR A 158 28.13 -36.60 52.98
CA THR A 158 28.47 -35.37 52.25
C THR A 158 27.74 -35.26 50.92
N ARG A 159 27.63 -36.35 50.17
CA ARG A 159 26.90 -36.34 48.88
C ARG A 159 25.40 -36.14 49.03
N ASP A 160 24.83 -36.59 50.13
CA ASP A 160 23.39 -36.58 50.38
C ASP A 160 22.90 -35.30 51.09
N CYS A 161 23.83 -34.49 51.66
CA CYS A 161 23.43 -33.29 52.38
C CYS A 161 23.37 -32.03 51.54
N THR A 162 22.62 -31.06 52.04
CA THR A 162 22.54 -29.69 51.53
C THR A 162 22.81 -28.70 52.66
N PHE A 163 23.19 -27.46 52.34
CA PHE A 163 23.40 -26.42 53.36
C PHE A 163 22.58 -25.19 53.03
N GLU A 164 21.96 -24.64 54.05
CA GLU A 164 21.39 -23.31 53.98
C GLU A 164 22.45 -22.23 54.21
N GLN A 165 22.13 -20.98 53.89
CA GLN A 165 23.03 -19.85 54.12
C GLN A 165 23.31 -19.70 55.64
N GLY A 166 24.57 -19.77 56.05
CA GLY A 166 24.99 -19.71 57.43
C GLY A 166 25.12 -21.07 58.11
N GLU A 167 24.61 -22.15 57.53
CA GLU A 167 24.66 -23.51 58.08
C GLU A 167 25.98 -24.20 57.77
N GLY A 168 26.61 -24.75 58.73
CA GLY A 168 27.89 -25.44 58.61
C GLY A 168 29.01 -24.56 58.08
N LEU A 169 30.14 -25.17 57.69
CA LEU A 169 31.29 -24.42 57.20
C LEU A 169 31.02 -23.79 55.80
N ALA A 170 30.43 -24.57 54.92
CA ALA A 170 30.11 -24.10 53.56
C ALA A 170 29.06 -22.98 53.56
N GLY A 171 27.98 -23.11 54.36
CA GLY A 171 26.95 -22.08 54.46
C GLY A 171 27.46 -20.79 55.11
N ARG A 172 28.44 -20.86 56.03
CA ARG A 172 29.09 -19.66 56.59
C ARG A 172 29.93 -18.92 55.57
N ALA A 173 30.73 -19.63 54.79
CA ALA A 173 31.48 -19.01 53.68
C ALA A 173 30.53 -18.35 52.65
N TRP A 174 29.40 -18.96 52.42
CA TRP A 174 28.34 -18.37 51.58
C TRP A 174 27.75 -17.10 52.25
N ALA A 175 27.42 -17.15 53.54
CA ALA A 175 26.83 -16.01 54.24
C ALA A 175 27.77 -14.81 54.37
N SER A 176 29.07 -15.06 54.61
CA SER A 176 30.07 -14.02 54.78
C SER A 176 30.63 -13.49 53.48
N HIS A 177 30.43 -14.18 52.36
CA HIS A 177 31.11 -13.92 51.07
C HIS A 177 32.63 -13.89 51.18
N ASP A 178 33.17 -14.54 52.21
CA ASP A 178 34.60 -14.63 52.49
C ASP A 178 34.95 -16.03 52.94
N LEU A 179 36.22 -16.25 53.11
CA LEU A 179 36.78 -17.47 53.62
C LEU A 179 36.29 -17.71 55.05
N ALA A 180 35.78 -18.90 55.33
CA ALA A 180 35.45 -19.40 56.66
C ALA A 180 36.44 -20.51 57.04
N PHE A 181 36.95 -20.44 58.21
CA PHE A 181 37.89 -21.45 58.77
C PHE A 181 37.47 -21.92 60.14
N VAL A 182 37.63 -23.22 60.40
CA VAL A 182 37.43 -23.82 61.73
C VAL A 182 38.57 -24.73 62.03
N VAL A 183 39.05 -24.66 63.26
CA VAL A 183 40.13 -25.53 63.81
C VAL A 183 39.62 -26.93 64.05
N ASP A 184 38.39 -27.07 64.57
CA ASP A 184 37.73 -28.37 64.76
C ASP A 184 36.27 -28.32 64.38
N ILE A 185 35.93 -29.02 63.26
CA ILE A 185 34.56 -29.10 62.68
C ILE A 185 33.63 -29.83 63.68
N ALA A 186 34.18 -30.78 64.45
CA ALA A 186 33.40 -31.60 65.36
C ALA A 186 32.88 -30.81 66.58
N GLU A 187 33.58 -29.73 67.01
CA GLU A 187 33.15 -28.86 68.09
C GLU A 187 32.05 -27.87 67.72
N HIS A 188 31.90 -27.57 66.42
CA HIS A 188 30.98 -26.55 65.93
C HIS A 188 29.53 -27.01 65.68
N GLY A 189 29.16 -28.19 66.01
CA GLY A 189 27.80 -28.73 66.18
C GLY A 189 26.64 -28.30 65.26
N ASP A 190 26.88 -27.41 64.27
CA ASP A 190 25.94 -26.69 63.50
C ASP A 190 25.66 -27.30 62.12
N SER A 191 26.06 -28.55 61.89
CA SER A 191 25.91 -29.23 60.59
C SER A 191 25.44 -30.68 60.81
N ILE A 192 24.58 -31.13 59.88
CA ILE A 192 24.11 -32.52 59.76
C ILE A 192 25.29 -33.50 59.69
N ARG A 193 26.45 -33.08 59.22
CA ARG A 193 27.68 -33.89 59.12
C ARG A 193 28.50 -33.95 60.40
N SER A 194 28.27 -33.09 61.40
CA SER A 194 29.08 -33.00 62.59
C SER A 194 29.22 -34.33 63.39
N PRO A 195 28.17 -35.17 63.51
CA PRO A 195 28.31 -36.48 64.17
C PRO A 195 29.22 -37.46 63.38
N MET A 196 29.18 -37.40 62.04
CA MET A 196 30.00 -38.23 61.18
C MET A 196 31.42 -37.70 61.06
N ALA A 197 31.64 -36.38 61.08
CA ALA A 197 32.96 -35.77 61.16
C ALA A 197 33.76 -36.24 62.39
N ARG A 198 33.08 -36.35 63.54
CA ARG A 198 33.71 -36.93 64.80
C ARG A 198 34.14 -38.36 64.59
N ARG A 199 33.31 -39.21 63.94
CA ARG A 199 33.64 -40.62 63.70
C ARG A 199 34.77 -40.75 62.66
N ALA A 200 34.78 -39.92 61.66
CA ALA A 200 35.79 -39.91 60.64
C ALA A 200 37.10 -39.21 61.01
N SER A 201 37.22 -38.77 62.26
CA SER A 201 38.38 -38.01 62.77
C SER A 201 38.68 -36.74 61.94
N VAL A 202 37.67 -36.14 61.37
CA VAL A 202 37.82 -34.85 60.66
C VAL A 202 37.96 -33.76 61.75
N ARG A 203 39.05 -32.99 61.60
CA ARG A 203 39.38 -31.91 62.56
C ARG A 203 39.17 -30.55 61.93
N SER A 204 40.07 -30.11 61.06
CA SER A 204 40.08 -28.78 60.55
C SER A 204 39.33 -28.68 59.20
N GLY A 205 38.70 -27.55 58.98
CA GLY A 205 38.05 -27.25 57.71
C GLY A 205 38.19 -25.80 57.34
N ILE A 206 38.25 -25.60 56.07
CA ILE A 206 38.20 -24.29 55.41
C ILE A 206 37.23 -24.30 54.26
N ALA A 207 36.48 -23.24 54.11
CA ALA A 207 35.62 -23.06 52.95
C ALA A 207 35.75 -21.64 52.42
N PHE A 208 35.69 -21.51 51.11
CA PHE A 208 35.66 -20.21 50.48
C PHE A 208 34.68 -20.18 49.31
N PRO A 209 33.97 -19.07 49.11
CA PRO A 209 32.97 -18.96 48.08
C PRO A 209 33.61 -18.81 46.71
N VAL A 210 32.94 -19.34 45.70
CA VAL A 210 33.14 -19.01 44.29
C VAL A 210 32.11 -17.96 43.91
N ILE A 211 32.59 -16.78 43.61
CA ILE A 211 31.75 -15.60 43.38
C ILE A 211 31.84 -15.18 41.93
N VAL A 212 30.67 -15.02 41.28
CA VAL A 212 30.54 -14.52 39.93
C VAL A 212 29.58 -13.33 39.95
N LYS A 213 29.98 -12.20 39.43
CA LYS A 213 29.17 -10.95 39.41
C LYS A 213 28.67 -10.57 40.82
N GLY A 214 29.53 -10.76 41.84
CA GLY A 214 29.18 -10.43 43.22
C GLY A 214 28.20 -11.39 43.89
N ARG A 215 27.83 -12.49 43.25
CA ARG A 215 26.95 -13.53 43.79
C ARG A 215 27.72 -14.83 43.98
N VAL A 216 27.51 -15.46 45.10
CA VAL A 216 28.05 -16.81 45.35
C VAL A 216 27.32 -17.78 44.43
N ILE A 217 28.07 -18.49 43.59
CA ILE A 217 27.55 -19.55 42.70
C ILE A 217 27.82 -20.93 43.24
N GLY A 218 28.75 -21.02 44.17
CA GLY A 218 29.13 -22.23 44.85
C GLY A 218 30.16 -21.97 45.95
N VAL A 219 30.54 -23.00 46.64
CA VAL A 219 31.52 -22.95 47.73
C VAL A 219 32.49 -24.12 47.57
N MET A 220 33.79 -23.86 47.69
CA MET A 220 34.81 -24.88 47.83
C MET A 220 35.07 -25.11 49.32
N GLU A 221 35.00 -26.34 49.78
CA GLU A 221 35.24 -26.73 51.12
C GLU A 221 36.36 -27.77 51.16
N PHE A 222 37.32 -27.60 52.08
CA PHE A 222 38.42 -28.52 52.29
C PHE A 222 38.45 -28.91 53.74
N ILE A 223 38.67 -30.18 53.99
CA ILE A 223 38.74 -30.72 55.31
C ILE A 223 40.02 -31.58 55.53
N SER A 224 40.50 -31.61 56.71
CA SER A 224 41.66 -32.38 57.12
C SER A 224 41.35 -33.21 58.36
N ALA A 225 41.94 -34.40 58.44
CA ALA A 225 42.01 -35.20 59.68
C ALA A 225 42.97 -34.63 60.68
N GLU A 226 43.81 -33.68 60.27
CA GLU A 226 44.76 -33.01 61.17
C GLU A 226 44.21 -31.67 61.66
N GLU A 227 44.57 -31.26 62.90
CA GLU A 227 44.29 -29.90 63.32
C GLU A 227 45.24 -28.93 62.65
N LEU A 228 44.74 -28.20 61.73
CA LEU A 228 45.46 -27.19 60.97
C LEU A 228 45.21 -25.81 61.58
N ARG A 229 46.28 -25.03 61.72
CA ARG A 229 46.22 -23.62 62.09
C ARG A 229 46.91 -22.79 61.00
N PRO A 230 46.27 -22.54 59.92
CA PRO A 230 46.86 -21.80 58.83
C PRO A 230 47.27 -20.39 59.23
N SER A 231 48.43 -19.95 58.77
CA SER A 231 48.90 -18.58 59.01
C SER A 231 48.01 -17.60 58.29
N GLU A 232 47.96 -16.35 58.80
CA GLU A 232 47.24 -15.25 58.06
C GLU A 232 47.69 -15.14 56.65
N ARG A 233 48.94 -15.40 56.35
CA ARG A 233 49.48 -15.44 54.99
C ARG A 233 48.84 -16.55 54.14
N ARG A 234 48.64 -17.72 54.68
CA ARG A 234 47.99 -18.86 54.02
C ARG A 234 46.49 -18.60 53.86
N LEU A 235 45.83 -17.98 54.81
CA LEU A 235 44.44 -17.56 54.69
C LEU A 235 44.29 -16.49 53.61
N THR A 236 45.22 -15.53 53.54
CA THR A 236 45.25 -14.52 52.49
C THR A 236 45.43 -15.15 51.11
N MET A 237 46.35 -16.12 50.99
CA MET A 237 46.60 -16.87 49.77
C MET A 237 45.36 -17.66 49.32
N LEU A 238 44.66 -18.31 50.22
CA LEU A 238 43.41 -19.04 49.92
C LEU A 238 42.28 -18.10 49.52
N ARG A 239 42.25 -16.88 50.09
CA ARG A 239 41.37 -15.81 49.57
C ARG A 239 41.76 -15.42 48.15
N ASP A 240 43.04 -15.37 47.82
CA ASP A 240 43.51 -15.10 46.47
C ASP A 240 43.16 -16.26 45.54
N VAL A 241 43.30 -17.51 45.95
CA VAL A 241 42.80 -18.68 45.21
C VAL A 241 41.29 -18.57 44.96
N SER A 242 40.53 -18.25 46.03
CA SER A 242 39.08 -18.05 45.90
C SER A 242 38.75 -17.00 44.80
N ARG A 243 39.49 -15.88 44.84
CA ARG A 243 39.35 -14.82 43.83
C ARG A 243 39.72 -15.29 42.44
N MET A 244 40.78 -16.07 42.30
CA MET A 244 41.22 -16.60 41.00
C MET A 244 40.25 -17.61 40.42
N VAL A 245 39.74 -18.53 41.25
CA VAL A 245 38.73 -19.50 40.84
C VAL A 245 37.44 -18.78 40.46
N SER A 246 37.05 -17.77 41.23
CA SER A 246 35.89 -16.93 40.94
C SER A 246 36.06 -16.19 39.62
N GLY A 247 37.24 -15.59 39.36
CA GLY A 247 37.52 -14.91 38.09
C GLY A 247 37.50 -15.84 36.88
N ALA A 248 38.07 -17.06 37.01
CA ALA A 248 38.00 -18.06 35.96
C ALA A 248 36.55 -18.52 35.70
N ALA A 249 35.78 -18.72 36.76
CA ALA A 249 34.36 -19.06 36.66
C ALA A 249 33.55 -17.92 36.04
N GLU A 250 33.88 -16.67 36.36
CA GLU A 250 33.24 -15.47 35.76
C GLU A 250 33.51 -15.36 34.27
N GLN A 251 34.77 -15.60 33.83
CA GLN A 251 35.08 -15.65 32.41
C GLN A 251 34.25 -16.66 31.61
N VAL A 252 34.15 -17.88 32.15
CA VAL A 252 33.38 -18.94 31.49
C VAL A 252 31.91 -18.59 31.48
N ALA A 253 31.36 -18.10 32.59
CA ALA A 253 29.97 -17.67 32.64
C ALA A 253 29.68 -16.56 31.66
N LEU A 254 30.55 -15.55 31.58
CA LEU A 254 30.43 -14.42 30.69
C LEU A 254 30.57 -14.82 29.22
N ALA A 255 31.56 -15.66 28.89
CA ALA A 255 31.74 -16.16 27.55
C ALA A 255 30.50 -16.93 27.06
N ASN A 256 29.91 -17.74 27.92
CA ASN A 256 28.70 -18.49 27.60
C ASN A 256 27.46 -17.59 27.47
N GLU A 257 27.33 -16.54 28.28
CA GLU A 257 26.27 -15.55 28.19
C GLU A 257 26.41 -14.76 26.89
N PHE A 258 27.60 -14.25 26.60
CA PHE A 258 27.90 -13.53 25.36
C PHE A 258 27.63 -14.39 24.12
N GLU A 259 28.09 -15.67 24.13
CA GLU A 259 27.82 -16.61 23.04
C GLU A 259 26.32 -16.76 22.78
N ARG A 260 25.55 -16.97 23.86
CA ARG A 260 24.09 -17.13 23.76
C ARG A 260 23.43 -15.87 23.20
N ASP A 261 23.81 -14.72 23.73
CA ASP A 261 23.16 -13.45 23.38
C ASP A 261 23.49 -13.06 21.92
N VAL A 262 24.74 -13.23 21.50
CA VAL A 262 25.11 -12.98 20.09
C VAL A 262 24.46 -13.99 19.16
N LYS A 263 24.42 -15.28 19.51
CA LYS A 263 23.72 -16.28 18.69
C LYS A 263 22.24 -15.92 18.51
N SER A 264 21.58 -15.47 19.56
CA SER A 264 20.19 -15.00 19.50
C SER A 264 20.03 -13.80 18.56
N VAL A 265 20.96 -12.84 18.61
CA VAL A 265 20.93 -11.67 17.71
C VAL A 265 21.18 -12.08 16.26
N VAL A 266 22.17 -12.96 16.02
CA VAL A 266 22.47 -13.49 14.67
C VAL A 266 21.26 -14.20 14.08
N GLU A 267 20.61 -15.04 14.87
CA GLU A 267 19.41 -15.77 14.45
C GLU A 267 18.26 -14.79 14.12
N MET A 268 18.03 -13.79 14.96
CA MET A 268 17.01 -12.77 14.74
C MET A 268 17.29 -11.97 13.45
N VAL A 269 18.54 -11.55 13.22
CA VAL A 269 18.93 -10.81 12.00
C VAL A 269 18.73 -11.68 10.76
N THR A 270 19.11 -12.96 10.84
CA THR A 270 18.93 -13.91 9.72
C THR A 270 17.47 -14.10 9.37
N VAL A 271 16.59 -14.27 10.37
CA VAL A 271 15.14 -14.39 10.16
C VAL A 271 14.57 -13.10 9.55
N SER A 272 14.95 -11.95 10.10
CA SER A 272 14.48 -10.66 9.58
C SER A 272 14.96 -10.39 8.15
N ALA A 273 16.20 -10.76 7.83
CA ALA A 273 16.73 -10.64 6.47
C ALA A 273 15.93 -11.51 5.48
N ALA A 274 15.59 -12.75 5.86
CA ALA A 274 14.76 -13.63 5.03
C ALA A 274 13.33 -13.10 4.84
N GLU A 275 12.76 -12.41 5.83
CA GLU A 275 11.45 -11.75 5.70
C GLU A 275 11.51 -10.55 4.74
N VAL A 276 12.58 -9.74 4.83
CA VAL A 276 12.80 -8.62 3.90
C VAL A 276 12.98 -9.12 2.48
N GLU A 277 13.77 -10.19 2.27
CA GLU A 277 13.96 -10.83 0.96
C GLU A 277 12.63 -11.27 0.35
N ARG A 278 11.79 -11.97 1.13
CA ARG A 278 10.47 -12.42 0.68
C ARG A 278 9.55 -11.26 0.34
N SER A 279 9.57 -10.20 1.15
CA SER A 279 8.78 -9.00 0.92
C SER A 279 9.24 -8.26 -0.33
N ALA A 280 10.54 -8.19 -0.56
CA ALA A 280 11.13 -7.60 -1.76
C ALA A 280 10.74 -8.38 -3.02
N GLN A 281 10.77 -9.72 -2.98
CA GLN A 281 10.32 -10.56 -4.09
C GLN A 281 8.83 -10.33 -4.40
N GLY A 282 7.98 -10.25 -3.36
CA GLY A 282 6.56 -9.93 -3.52
C GLY A 282 6.34 -8.54 -4.14
N MET A 283 7.12 -7.56 -3.72
CA MET A 283 7.05 -6.19 -4.25
C MET A 283 7.50 -6.14 -5.73
N ALA A 284 8.56 -6.85 -6.11
CA ALA A 284 9.00 -6.94 -7.50
C ALA A 284 7.91 -7.55 -8.39
N ALA A 285 7.29 -8.65 -7.97
CA ALA A 285 6.19 -9.28 -8.70
C ALA A 285 4.98 -8.35 -8.84
N SER A 286 4.60 -7.64 -7.77
CA SER A 286 3.51 -6.66 -7.82
C SER A 286 3.83 -5.46 -8.72
N ALA A 287 5.08 -5.02 -8.75
CA ALA A 287 5.54 -3.95 -9.64
C ALA A 287 5.46 -4.38 -11.12
N GLU A 288 5.88 -5.59 -11.45
CA GLU A 288 5.78 -6.15 -12.80
C GLU A 288 4.31 -6.30 -13.24
N GLU A 289 3.45 -6.82 -12.37
CA GLU A 289 2.01 -6.92 -12.63
C GLU A 289 1.40 -5.54 -12.86
N THR A 290 1.74 -4.55 -12.01
CA THR A 290 1.25 -3.17 -12.14
C THR A 290 1.70 -2.55 -13.47
N ALA A 291 2.96 -2.77 -13.87
CA ALA A 291 3.47 -2.30 -15.16
C ALA A 291 2.71 -2.93 -16.36
N CYS A 292 2.43 -4.23 -16.29
CA CYS A 292 1.65 -4.93 -17.31
C CYS A 292 0.21 -4.40 -17.38
N GLN A 293 -0.45 -4.18 -16.24
CA GLN A 293 -1.78 -3.59 -16.18
C GLN A 293 -1.79 -2.16 -16.74
N ALA A 294 -0.77 -1.36 -16.40
CA ALA A 294 -0.62 -0.02 -16.92
C ALA A 294 -0.49 0.00 -18.45
N GLN A 295 0.26 -0.92 -19.05
CA GLN A 295 0.34 -1.08 -20.50
C GLN A 295 -1.01 -1.44 -21.12
N ALA A 296 -1.79 -2.33 -20.50
CA ALA A 296 -3.12 -2.69 -20.98
C ALA A 296 -4.09 -1.50 -20.91
N VAL A 297 -4.04 -0.69 -19.84
CA VAL A 297 -4.83 0.53 -19.71
C VAL A 297 -4.40 1.57 -20.74
N ALA A 298 -3.11 1.75 -21.00
CA ALA A 298 -2.61 2.66 -22.03
C ALA A 298 -3.15 2.28 -23.41
N ALA A 299 -3.08 1.02 -23.80
CA ALA A 299 -3.63 0.51 -25.06
C ALA A 299 -5.15 0.74 -25.16
N SER A 300 -5.88 0.51 -24.07
CA SER A 300 -7.33 0.76 -24.00
C SER A 300 -7.66 2.25 -24.12
N SER A 301 -6.85 3.12 -23.52
CA SER A 301 -7.01 4.59 -23.62
C SER A 301 -6.73 5.10 -25.03
N GLU A 302 -5.72 4.55 -25.71
CA GLU A 302 -5.49 4.86 -27.12
C GLU A 302 -6.66 4.42 -28.02
N GLN A 303 -7.25 3.25 -27.74
CA GLN A 303 -8.44 2.80 -28.46
C GLN A 303 -9.63 3.70 -28.17
N ALA A 304 -9.84 4.10 -26.92
CA ALA A 304 -10.88 5.06 -26.53
C ALA A 304 -10.69 6.40 -27.24
N THR A 305 -9.46 6.90 -27.33
CA THR A 305 -9.13 8.14 -28.05
C THR A 305 -9.51 8.03 -29.52
N ARG A 306 -9.22 6.92 -30.22
CA ARG A 306 -9.64 6.68 -31.62
C ARG A 306 -11.16 6.65 -31.76
N ASN A 307 -11.86 6.01 -30.82
CA ASN A 307 -13.32 5.97 -30.81
C ASN A 307 -13.92 7.36 -30.61
N VAL A 308 -13.40 8.13 -29.68
CA VAL A 308 -13.80 9.52 -29.41
C VAL A 308 -13.61 10.37 -30.67
N GLN A 309 -12.48 10.22 -31.37
CA GLN A 309 -12.22 10.92 -32.63
C GLN A 309 -13.23 10.55 -33.73
N THR A 310 -13.59 9.27 -33.80
CA THR A 310 -14.61 8.80 -34.76
C THR A 310 -15.97 9.42 -34.45
N VAL A 311 -16.37 9.45 -33.18
CA VAL A 311 -17.64 10.06 -32.74
C VAL A 311 -17.62 11.57 -33.00
N ALA A 312 -16.48 12.26 -32.81
CA ALA A 312 -16.32 13.67 -33.14
C ALA A 312 -16.60 13.95 -34.60
N SER A 313 -15.95 13.18 -35.50
CA SER A 313 -16.18 13.31 -36.96
C SER A 313 -17.63 13.03 -37.33
N SER A 314 -18.26 12.02 -36.76
CA SER A 314 -19.67 11.71 -36.98
C SER A 314 -20.61 12.82 -36.48
N ALA A 315 -20.28 13.45 -35.35
CA ALA A 315 -21.04 14.58 -34.83
C ALA A 315 -20.93 15.84 -35.74
N GLU A 316 -19.74 16.07 -36.31
CA GLU A 316 -19.54 17.14 -37.27
C GLU A 316 -20.35 16.91 -38.56
N GLU A 317 -20.34 15.66 -39.10
CA GLU A 317 -21.14 15.27 -40.25
C GLU A 317 -22.64 15.41 -39.97
N LEU A 318 -23.09 14.95 -38.78
CA LEU A 318 -24.49 15.14 -38.36
C LEU A 318 -24.84 16.62 -38.25
N SER A 319 -23.99 17.47 -37.71
CA SER A 319 -24.24 18.91 -37.63
C SER A 319 -24.35 19.56 -39.01
N ALA A 320 -23.55 19.10 -39.99
CA ALA A 320 -23.67 19.55 -41.37
C ALA A 320 -24.99 19.10 -42.00
N SER A 321 -25.38 17.85 -41.83
CA SER A 321 -26.62 17.27 -42.32
C SER A 321 -27.85 17.97 -41.73
N VAL A 322 -27.85 18.22 -40.43
CA VAL A 322 -28.92 18.94 -39.72
C VAL A 322 -29.09 20.36 -40.28
N ARG A 323 -28.00 21.07 -40.58
CA ARG A 323 -28.04 22.40 -41.20
C ARG A 323 -28.59 22.34 -42.61
N GLU A 324 -28.24 21.33 -43.40
CA GLU A 324 -28.75 21.12 -44.73
C GLU A 324 -30.27 20.84 -44.70
N ILE A 325 -30.73 19.96 -43.81
CA ILE A 325 -32.16 19.68 -43.60
C ILE A 325 -32.89 20.95 -43.19
N ALA A 326 -32.34 21.77 -42.29
CA ALA A 326 -32.94 23.06 -41.92
C ALA A 326 -33.13 23.95 -43.13
N GLY A 327 -32.15 24.02 -44.03
CA GLY A 327 -32.24 24.77 -45.29
C GLY A 327 -33.35 24.26 -46.22
N LEU A 328 -33.42 22.93 -46.41
CA LEU A 328 -34.47 22.29 -47.23
C LEU A 328 -35.87 22.48 -46.63
N VAL A 329 -36.04 22.43 -45.35
CA VAL A 329 -37.32 22.68 -44.68
C VAL A 329 -37.76 24.12 -44.83
N GLN A 330 -36.85 25.08 -44.73
CA GLN A 330 -37.14 26.50 -44.97
C GLN A 330 -37.53 26.74 -46.41
N GLU A 331 -36.86 26.10 -47.37
CA GLU A 331 -37.20 26.17 -48.80
C GLU A 331 -38.59 25.55 -49.06
N ALA A 332 -38.86 24.35 -48.50
CA ALA A 332 -40.15 23.69 -48.60
C ALA A 332 -41.31 24.56 -48.08
N SER A 333 -41.12 25.22 -46.93
CA SER A 333 -42.11 26.16 -46.39
C SER A 333 -42.35 27.35 -47.34
N THR A 334 -41.28 27.88 -47.89
CA THR A 334 -41.36 29.00 -48.84
C THR A 334 -42.13 28.59 -50.13
N VAL A 335 -41.82 27.40 -50.65
CA VAL A 335 -42.52 26.83 -51.81
C VAL A 335 -43.99 26.58 -51.51
N ALA A 336 -44.31 26.00 -50.34
CA ALA A 336 -45.67 25.78 -49.87
C ALA A 336 -46.46 27.08 -49.77
N GLN A 337 -45.91 28.14 -49.18
CA GLN A 337 -46.55 29.47 -49.13
C GLN A 337 -46.79 30.08 -50.51
N HIS A 338 -45.84 29.89 -51.43
CA HIS A 338 -46.00 30.35 -52.81
C HIS A 338 -47.12 29.58 -53.49
N ALA A 339 -47.18 28.27 -53.30
CA ALA A 339 -48.24 27.42 -53.87
C ALA A 339 -49.65 27.77 -53.35
N VAL A 340 -49.77 28.10 -52.05
CA VAL A 340 -51.03 28.61 -51.48
C VAL A 340 -51.48 29.88 -52.18
N ARG A 341 -50.56 30.81 -52.37
CA ARG A 341 -50.89 32.07 -53.05
C ARG A 341 -51.33 31.81 -54.49
N GLN A 342 -50.67 30.91 -55.25
CA GLN A 342 -51.06 30.53 -56.60
C GLN A 342 -52.40 29.83 -56.62
N ALA A 343 -52.65 28.90 -55.71
CA ALA A 343 -53.93 28.22 -55.60
C ALA A 343 -55.08 29.23 -55.33
N SER A 344 -54.86 30.15 -54.39
CA SER A 344 -55.82 31.23 -54.09
C SER A 344 -56.11 32.11 -55.31
N SER A 345 -55.08 32.49 -56.10
CA SER A 345 -55.24 33.25 -57.34
C SER A 345 -56.01 32.47 -58.39
N ALA A 346 -55.67 31.17 -58.53
CA ALA A 346 -56.38 30.32 -59.50
C ALA A 346 -57.86 30.13 -59.12
N SER A 347 -58.15 29.93 -57.85
CA SER A 347 -59.50 29.84 -57.28
C SER A 347 -60.31 31.11 -57.59
N SER A 348 -59.71 32.28 -57.32
CA SER A 348 -60.33 33.57 -57.63
C SER A 348 -60.64 33.70 -59.12
N THR A 349 -59.74 33.26 -59.97
CA THR A 349 -59.94 33.29 -61.46
C THR A 349 -61.08 32.37 -61.89
N MET A 350 -61.16 31.15 -61.26
CA MET A 350 -62.25 30.22 -61.57
C MET A 350 -63.61 30.74 -61.10
N VAL A 351 -63.66 31.36 -59.95
CA VAL A 351 -64.89 32.01 -59.41
C VAL A 351 -65.31 33.12 -60.38
N GLN A 352 -64.38 33.92 -60.86
CA GLN A 352 -64.69 34.99 -61.90
C GLN A 352 -65.16 34.41 -63.20
N LEU A 353 -64.56 33.29 -63.66
CA LEU A 353 -65.02 32.58 -64.87
C LEU A 353 -66.46 32.06 -64.67
N GLY A 354 -66.75 31.47 -63.51
CA GLY A 354 -68.12 31.03 -63.17
C GLY A 354 -69.10 32.17 -63.19
N GLN A 355 -68.74 33.32 -62.65
CA GLN A 355 -69.59 34.51 -62.63
C GLN A 355 -69.80 35.06 -64.10
N SER A 356 -68.73 35.16 -64.85
CA SER A 356 -68.83 35.63 -66.26
C SER A 356 -69.66 34.63 -67.08
N SER A 357 -69.53 33.34 -66.88
CA SER A 357 -70.35 32.32 -67.52
C SER A 357 -71.82 32.44 -67.12
N LYS A 358 -72.11 32.79 -65.89
CA LYS A 358 -73.48 33.04 -65.43
C LYS A 358 -74.12 34.26 -66.15
N GLU A 359 -73.30 35.33 -66.26
CA GLU A 359 -73.72 36.53 -67.00
C GLU A 359 -74.01 36.24 -68.50
N ILE A 360 -73.09 35.46 -69.17
CA ILE A 360 -73.31 34.99 -70.53
C ILE A 360 -74.62 34.15 -70.60
N GLY A 361 -74.85 33.25 -69.62
CA GLY A 361 -76.04 32.46 -69.58
C GLY A 361 -77.33 33.31 -69.52
N GLN A 362 -77.29 34.42 -68.79
CA GLN A 362 -78.42 35.37 -68.75
C GLN A 362 -78.62 36.04 -70.13
N VAL A 363 -77.56 36.46 -70.85
CA VAL A 363 -77.65 37.03 -72.17
C VAL A 363 -78.23 36.01 -73.15
N ILE A 364 -77.76 34.73 -73.06
CA ILE A 364 -78.30 33.66 -73.94
C ILE A 364 -79.80 33.45 -73.70
N LYS A 365 -80.29 33.47 -72.50
CA LYS A 365 -81.73 33.41 -72.17
C LYS A 365 -82.53 34.54 -72.87
N VAL A 366 -81.99 35.76 -72.83
CA VAL A 366 -82.60 36.92 -73.52
C VAL A 366 -82.62 36.67 -75.03
N ILE A 367 -81.48 36.20 -75.62
CA ILE A 367 -81.45 35.92 -77.08
C ILE A 367 -82.40 34.80 -77.42
N THR A 368 -82.52 33.74 -76.59
CA THR A 368 -83.47 32.65 -76.79
C THR A 368 -84.95 33.18 -76.82
N SER A 369 -85.24 34.06 -75.85
CA SER A 369 -86.54 34.73 -75.76
C SER A 369 -86.80 35.60 -76.99
N ILE A 370 -85.84 36.39 -77.50
CA ILE A 370 -85.95 37.18 -78.68
C ILE A 370 -86.20 36.29 -79.94
N ALA A 371 -85.42 35.17 -79.99
CA ALA A 371 -85.59 34.20 -81.10
C ALA A 371 -87.01 33.58 -81.07
N GLN A 372 -87.55 33.22 -79.90
CA GLN A 372 -88.91 32.73 -79.78
C GLN A 372 -89.95 33.76 -80.15
N GLN A 373 -89.77 35.02 -79.71
CA GLN A 373 -90.66 36.12 -80.12
C GLN A 373 -90.60 36.36 -81.65
N THR A 374 -89.37 36.33 -82.21
CA THR A 374 -89.17 36.51 -83.66
C THR A 374 -89.83 35.37 -84.45
N ASN A 375 -89.73 34.14 -83.95
CA ASN A 375 -90.41 32.99 -84.53
C ASN A 375 -91.92 33.17 -84.51
N LEU A 376 -92.49 33.65 -83.36
CA LEU A 376 -93.91 33.96 -83.27
C LEU A 376 -94.32 35.11 -84.16
N LEU A 377 -93.54 36.18 -84.25
CA LEU A 377 -93.80 37.33 -85.21
C LEU A 377 -93.75 36.84 -86.66
N ALA A 378 -92.77 36.05 -87.03
CA ALA A 378 -92.63 35.44 -88.34
C ALA A 378 -93.75 34.46 -88.65
N LEU A 379 -94.24 33.68 -87.68
CA LEU A 379 -95.42 32.84 -87.80
C LEU A 379 -96.66 33.68 -88.10
N ASN A 380 -96.89 34.75 -87.36
CA ASN A 380 -98.01 35.67 -87.54
C ASN A 380 -97.95 36.34 -88.94
N ALA A 381 -96.73 36.79 -89.36
CA ALA A 381 -96.52 37.33 -90.65
C ALA A 381 -96.76 36.27 -91.76
N THR A 382 -96.39 35.02 -91.57
CA THR A 382 -96.67 33.90 -92.47
C THR A 382 -98.15 33.66 -92.59
N ILE A 383 -98.90 33.72 -91.50
CA ILE A 383 -100.35 33.56 -91.46
C ILE A 383 -101.02 34.72 -92.27
N GLU A 384 -100.59 35.97 -92.05
CA GLU A 384 -101.19 37.14 -92.74
C GLU A 384 -100.83 37.19 -94.22
N ALA A 385 -99.61 36.78 -94.61
CA ALA A 385 -99.17 36.61 -95.90
C ALA A 385 -100.02 35.55 -96.75
N ALA A 386 -100.36 34.41 -96.00
CA ALA A 386 -101.24 33.40 -96.54
C ALA A 386 -102.67 33.95 -96.72
N ARG A 387 -103.12 34.83 -95.91
CA ARG A 387 -104.43 35.48 -95.95
C ARG A 387 -104.57 36.46 -96.99
N ALA A 388 -103.43 37.13 -97.46
CA ALA A 388 -103.43 38.07 -98.55
C ALA A 388 -103.43 37.41 -99.98
N GLY A 389 -103.34 36.07 -99.98
CA GLY A 389 -103.44 35.33 -101.26
C GLY A 389 -102.27 35.58 -102.26
N GLU A 390 -102.52 35.81 -103.49
CA GLU A 390 -101.46 36.04 -104.60
C GLU A 390 -100.58 37.26 -104.28
N ALA A 391 -101.11 38.32 -103.65
CA ALA A 391 -100.32 39.53 -103.30
C ALA A 391 -99.37 39.33 -102.17
N GLY A 392 -99.54 38.26 -101.32
CA GLY A 392 -98.71 38.01 -100.17
C GLY A 392 -97.55 37.03 -100.45
N LYS A 393 -97.41 36.42 -101.62
CA LYS A 393 -96.36 35.37 -101.88
C LYS A 393 -94.95 35.80 -101.54
N GLY A 394 -94.50 37.03 -101.89
CA GLY A 394 -93.18 37.55 -101.64
C GLY A 394 -92.95 37.74 -100.16
N PHE A 395 -93.96 38.21 -99.40
CA PHE A 395 -93.91 38.32 -97.88
C PHE A 395 -93.90 36.96 -97.19
N ALA A 396 -94.63 35.98 -97.77
CA ALA A 396 -94.64 34.64 -97.20
C ALA A 396 -93.24 33.94 -97.19
N VAL A 397 -92.50 34.18 -98.33
CA VAL A 397 -91.09 33.64 -98.41
C VAL A 397 -90.19 34.27 -97.31
N VAL A 398 -90.19 35.62 -97.19
CA VAL A 398 -89.38 36.31 -96.17
C VAL A 398 -89.79 35.92 -94.78
N ALA A 399 -91.08 35.83 -94.50
CA ALA A 399 -91.57 35.43 -93.22
C ALA A 399 -91.17 33.99 -92.89
N ASN A 400 -91.21 33.02 -93.83
CA ASN A 400 -90.73 31.67 -93.63
C ASN A 400 -89.20 31.63 -93.42
N GLU A 401 -88.40 32.47 -94.13
CA GLU A 401 -86.95 32.57 -93.98
C GLU A 401 -86.60 33.14 -92.56
N VAL A 402 -87.29 34.19 -92.09
CA VAL A 402 -87.12 34.75 -90.76
C VAL A 402 -87.52 33.73 -89.68
N LYS A 403 -88.59 32.96 -89.95
CA LYS A 403 -89.02 31.88 -89.02
C LYS A 403 -87.94 30.79 -88.88
N GLU A 404 -87.39 30.35 -90.02
CA GLU A 404 -86.37 29.33 -90.05
C GLU A 404 -85.07 29.85 -89.38
N LEU A 405 -84.64 31.11 -89.64
CA LEU A 405 -83.53 31.77 -89.01
C LEU A 405 -83.74 31.89 -87.46
N ALA A 406 -84.96 32.22 -87.02
CA ALA A 406 -85.33 32.29 -85.64
C ALA A 406 -85.26 30.91 -84.97
N ARG A 407 -85.72 29.85 -85.66
CA ARG A 407 -85.58 28.46 -85.16
C ARG A 407 -84.12 28.02 -85.09
N GLN A 408 -83.28 28.36 -86.10
CA GLN A 408 -81.86 28.06 -86.06
C GLN A 408 -81.15 28.81 -84.92
N THR A 409 -81.51 30.10 -84.70
CA THR A 409 -81.00 30.89 -83.55
C THR A 409 -81.39 30.25 -82.23
N ALA A 410 -82.66 29.82 -82.06
CA ALA A 410 -83.09 29.17 -80.87
C ALA A 410 -82.34 27.86 -80.61
N ARG A 411 -82.10 27.02 -81.62
CA ARG A 411 -81.31 25.80 -81.49
C ARG A 411 -79.85 26.11 -81.15
N ALA A 412 -79.24 27.11 -81.81
CA ALA A 412 -77.86 27.51 -81.49
C ALA A 412 -77.73 28.03 -80.08
N THR A 413 -78.71 28.82 -79.58
CA THR A 413 -78.71 29.30 -78.22
C THR A 413 -78.90 28.17 -77.18
N GLU A 414 -79.75 27.16 -77.46
CA GLU A 414 -79.84 25.97 -76.61
C GLU A 414 -78.53 25.18 -76.53
N GLU A 415 -77.79 25.08 -77.63
CA GLU A 415 -76.48 24.46 -77.64
C GLU A 415 -75.48 25.25 -76.87
N ILE A 416 -75.47 26.62 -77.02
CA ILE A 416 -74.60 27.48 -76.17
C ILE A 416 -74.99 27.40 -74.69
N GLU A 417 -76.32 27.39 -74.38
CA GLU A 417 -76.77 27.25 -72.97
C GLU A 417 -76.23 25.98 -72.36
N ARG A 418 -76.27 24.83 -73.01
CA ARG A 418 -75.70 23.56 -72.55
C ARG A 418 -74.17 23.66 -72.36
N LYS A 419 -73.48 24.32 -73.29
CA LYS A 419 -72.02 24.54 -73.18
C LYS A 419 -71.69 25.46 -71.99
N ILE A 420 -72.44 26.52 -71.77
CA ILE A 420 -72.26 27.46 -70.67
C ILE A 420 -72.53 26.75 -69.35
N ALA A 421 -73.59 25.91 -69.23
CA ALA A 421 -73.87 25.11 -68.07
C ALA A 421 -72.69 24.13 -67.73
N SER A 422 -72.11 23.53 -68.78
CA SER A 422 -70.92 22.69 -68.61
C SER A 422 -69.71 23.49 -68.10
N VAL A 423 -69.47 24.70 -68.66
CA VAL A 423 -68.36 25.57 -68.16
C VAL A 423 -68.57 26.00 -66.74
N GLN A 424 -69.82 26.27 -66.30
CA GLN A 424 -70.13 26.58 -64.87
C GLN A 424 -69.86 25.42 -63.94
N ASP A 425 -70.27 24.21 -64.35
CA ASP A 425 -70.02 23.01 -63.62
C ASP A 425 -68.54 22.70 -63.53
N ASP A 426 -67.80 22.80 -64.64
CA ASP A 426 -66.35 22.65 -64.70
C ASP A 426 -65.65 23.66 -63.82
N ALA A 427 -66.05 24.94 -63.80
CA ALA A 427 -65.52 25.99 -62.98
C ALA A 427 -65.77 25.70 -61.48
N THR A 428 -66.98 25.21 -61.15
CA THR A 428 -67.30 24.86 -59.76
C THR A 428 -66.45 23.69 -59.23
N ARG A 429 -66.29 22.66 -60.06
CA ARG A 429 -65.39 21.52 -59.73
C ARG A 429 -63.98 21.98 -59.61
N ALA A 430 -63.47 22.83 -60.49
CA ALA A 430 -62.11 23.35 -60.40
C ALA A 430 -61.90 24.17 -59.13
N VAL A 431 -62.86 24.98 -58.64
CA VAL A 431 -62.80 25.66 -57.37
C VAL A 431 -62.70 24.67 -56.19
N HIS A 432 -63.53 23.60 -56.28
CA HIS A 432 -63.46 22.56 -55.24
C HIS A 432 -62.09 21.87 -55.21
N ASP A 433 -61.56 21.41 -56.35
CA ASP A 433 -60.32 20.73 -56.49
C ASP A 433 -59.11 21.62 -56.02
N ILE A 434 -59.15 22.92 -56.39
CA ILE A 434 -58.16 23.90 -55.90
C ILE A 434 -58.27 24.05 -54.38
N GLY A 435 -59.47 23.99 -53.78
CA GLY A 435 -59.67 24.01 -52.34
C GLY A 435 -59.02 22.81 -51.67
N GLU A 436 -59.19 21.61 -52.24
CA GLU A 436 -58.50 20.41 -51.73
C GLU A 436 -56.99 20.53 -51.86
N ILE A 437 -56.49 21.01 -52.99
CA ILE A 437 -55.04 21.26 -53.13
C ILE A 437 -54.52 22.24 -52.07
N SER A 438 -55.26 23.34 -51.84
CA SER A 438 -54.92 24.32 -50.79
C SER A 438 -54.85 23.68 -49.42
N SER A 439 -55.78 22.77 -49.09
CA SER A 439 -55.77 22.03 -47.81
C SER A 439 -54.52 21.12 -47.66
N VAL A 440 -54.18 20.40 -48.75
CA VAL A 440 -52.97 19.55 -48.79
C VAL A 440 -51.69 20.40 -48.57
N ILE A 441 -51.61 21.56 -49.28
CA ILE A 441 -50.46 22.46 -49.14
C ILE A 441 -50.40 23.03 -47.70
N GLY A 442 -51.56 23.35 -47.07
CA GLY A 442 -51.64 23.74 -45.69
C GLY A 442 -51.07 22.70 -44.76
N THR A 443 -51.40 21.41 -45.02
CA THR A 443 -50.84 20.26 -44.24
C THR A 443 -49.32 20.14 -44.45
N ILE A 444 -48.82 20.32 -45.66
CA ILE A 444 -47.35 20.31 -45.95
C ILE A 444 -46.66 21.42 -45.19
N ASN A 445 -47.24 22.63 -45.12
CA ASN A 445 -46.64 23.71 -44.33
C ASN A 445 -46.62 23.42 -42.85
N GLN A 446 -47.68 22.80 -42.32
CA GLN A 446 -47.71 22.36 -40.90
C GLN A 446 -46.65 21.29 -40.61
N ILE A 447 -46.51 20.28 -41.46
CA ILE A 447 -45.47 19.23 -41.37
C ILE A 447 -44.08 19.87 -41.41
N SER A 448 -43.86 20.81 -42.31
CA SER A 448 -42.58 21.54 -42.43
C SER A 448 -42.26 22.28 -41.13
N GLY A 449 -43.25 22.91 -40.47
CA GLY A 449 -43.08 23.51 -39.16
C GLY A 449 -42.71 22.51 -38.07
N THR A 450 -43.32 21.32 -38.07
CA THR A 450 -42.99 20.25 -37.13
C THR A 450 -41.58 19.71 -37.35
N ILE A 451 -41.17 19.55 -38.63
CA ILE A 451 -39.81 19.12 -38.97
C ILE A 451 -38.79 20.19 -38.54
N ALA A 452 -39.10 21.48 -38.74
CA ALA A 452 -38.22 22.58 -38.32
C ALA A 452 -37.94 22.53 -36.78
N ALA A 453 -38.99 22.31 -35.97
CA ALA A 453 -38.81 22.14 -34.51
C ALA A 453 -37.96 20.92 -34.15
N ALA A 454 -38.16 19.78 -34.83
CA ALA A 454 -37.34 18.58 -34.60
C ALA A 454 -35.87 18.79 -35.04
N VAL A 455 -35.63 19.56 -36.09
CA VAL A 455 -34.29 19.92 -36.56
C VAL A 455 -33.58 20.84 -35.57
N GLU A 456 -34.29 21.81 -34.95
CA GLU A 456 -33.72 22.62 -33.84
C GLU A 456 -33.33 21.78 -32.64
N GLU A 457 -34.17 20.81 -32.22
CA GLU A 457 -33.85 19.87 -31.16
C GLU A 457 -32.65 18.99 -31.49
N GLN A 458 -32.58 18.46 -32.73
CA GLN A 458 -31.44 17.68 -33.20
C GLN A 458 -30.16 18.51 -33.23
N ASN A 459 -30.21 19.78 -33.63
CA ASN A 459 -29.05 20.66 -33.60
C ASN A 459 -28.55 20.91 -32.20
N ALA A 460 -29.44 21.12 -31.21
CA ALA A 460 -29.10 21.27 -29.82
C ALA A 460 -28.45 19.98 -29.28
N ALA A 461 -29.03 18.80 -29.52
CA ALA A 461 -28.52 17.50 -29.12
C ALA A 461 -27.14 17.21 -29.74
N THR A 462 -26.96 17.52 -31.05
CA THR A 462 -25.65 17.34 -31.70
C THR A 462 -24.60 18.27 -31.12
N GLY A 463 -24.97 19.48 -30.74
CA GLY A 463 -24.09 20.41 -30.02
C GLY A 463 -23.69 19.90 -28.62
N GLU A 464 -24.59 19.22 -27.90
CA GLU A 464 -24.26 18.54 -26.63
C GLU A 464 -23.34 17.35 -26.85
N ILE A 465 -23.59 16.52 -27.86
CA ILE A 465 -22.69 15.40 -28.22
C ILE A 465 -21.28 15.93 -28.51
N SER A 466 -21.13 17.01 -29.28
CA SER A 466 -19.82 17.59 -29.59
C SER A 466 -19.08 18.07 -28.33
N ARG A 467 -19.78 18.69 -27.37
CA ARG A 467 -19.20 19.08 -26.08
C ARG A 467 -18.75 17.86 -25.25
N ASN A 468 -19.60 16.85 -25.11
CA ASN A 468 -19.31 15.62 -24.37
C ASN A 468 -18.13 14.86 -24.99
N VAL A 469 -18.04 14.81 -26.30
CA VAL A 469 -16.91 14.22 -27.03
C VAL A 469 -15.61 14.95 -26.74
N THR A 470 -15.62 16.29 -26.69
CA THR A 470 -14.46 17.10 -26.35
C THR A 470 -14.00 16.81 -24.90
N GLU A 471 -14.95 16.69 -23.97
CA GLU A 471 -14.66 16.35 -22.59
C GLU A 471 -14.12 14.92 -22.44
N ALA A 472 -14.70 13.95 -23.17
CA ALA A 472 -14.21 12.58 -23.22
C ALA A 472 -12.79 12.49 -23.79
N ALA A 473 -12.48 13.26 -24.85
CA ALA A 473 -11.13 13.34 -25.42
C ALA A 473 -10.12 13.83 -24.39
N ARG A 474 -10.47 14.85 -23.59
CA ARG A 474 -9.62 15.34 -22.51
C ARG A 474 -9.45 14.32 -21.41
N GLY A 475 -10.54 13.66 -21.01
CA GLY A 475 -10.49 12.59 -20.01
C GLY A 475 -9.59 11.42 -20.42
N THR A 476 -9.66 10.97 -21.67
CA THR A 476 -8.79 9.90 -22.18
C THR A 476 -7.32 10.33 -22.25
N ALA A 477 -7.03 11.58 -22.58
CA ALA A 477 -5.67 12.12 -22.54
C ALA A 477 -5.12 12.17 -21.11
N ASP A 478 -5.92 12.59 -20.13
CA ASP A 478 -5.54 12.61 -18.71
C ASP A 478 -5.28 11.19 -18.19
N VAL A 479 -6.10 10.21 -18.57
CA VAL A 479 -5.84 8.79 -18.25
C VAL A 479 -4.51 8.32 -18.82
N THR A 480 -4.19 8.68 -20.06
CA THR A 480 -2.92 8.30 -20.70
C THR A 480 -1.71 8.90 -19.96
N LEU A 481 -1.79 10.16 -19.53
CA LEU A 481 -0.73 10.80 -18.73
C LEU A 481 -0.58 10.15 -17.37
N ASN A 482 -1.68 9.88 -16.67
CA ASN A 482 -1.66 9.26 -15.36
C ASN A 482 -1.08 7.83 -15.42
N ILE A 483 -1.43 7.05 -16.42
CA ILE A 483 -0.96 5.68 -16.57
C ILE A 483 0.54 5.61 -16.90
N ALA A 484 1.06 6.61 -17.61
CA ALA A 484 2.50 6.76 -17.80
C ALA A 484 3.21 6.98 -16.46
N GLY A 485 2.63 7.81 -15.58
CA GLY A 485 3.13 7.99 -14.20
C GLY A 485 3.10 6.69 -13.37
N VAL A 486 2.02 5.90 -13.49
CA VAL A 486 1.92 4.58 -12.85
C VAL A 486 3.01 3.63 -13.34
N THR A 487 3.30 3.63 -14.64
CA THR A 487 4.37 2.79 -15.23
C THR A 487 5.74 3.16 -14.65
N VAL A 488 6.03 4.45 -14.53
CA VAL A 488 7.28 4.93 -13.90
C VAL A 488 7.36 4.50 -12.43
N ALA A 489 6.29 4.72 -11.66
CA ALA A 489 6.24 4.34 -10.24
C ALA A 489 6.38 2.82 -10.03
N ALA A 490 5.81 2.01 -10.91
CA ALA A 490 6.00 0.56 -10.91
C ALA A 490 7.46 0.19 -11.18
N GLY A 491 8.12 0.84 -12.14
CA GLY A 491 9.55 0.65 -12.42
C GLY A 491 10.44 1.01 -11.23
N GLU A 492 10.17 2.14 -10.56
CA GLU A 492 10.88 2.56 -9.33
C GLU A 492 10.66 1.57 -8.17
N SER A 493 9.44 1.05 -8.03
CA SER A 493 9.10 0.04 -7.04
C SER A 493 9.86 -1.28 -7.28
N GLY A 494 9.95 -1.72 -8.53
CA GLY A 494 10.74 -2.88 -8.94
C GLY A 494 12.23 -2.70 -8.61
N HIS A 495 12.80 -1.55 -8.94
CA HIS A 495 14.20 -1.25 -8.60
C HIS A 495 14.45 -1.16 -7.09
N THR A 496 13.49 -0.60 -6.34
CA THR A 496 13.56 -0.58 -4.87
C THR A 496 13.55 -2.00 -4.30
N ALA A 497 12.73 -2.88 -4.86
CA ALA A 497 12.68 -4.29 -4.48
C ALA A 497 14.01 -5.02 -4.72
N GLU A 498 14.67 -4.77 -5.86
CA GLU A 498 15.99 -5.32 -6.15
C GLU A 498 17.04 -4.85 -5.12
N ASN A 499 17.04 -3.56 -4.77
CA ASN A 499 17.93 -2.99 -3.77
C ASN A 499 17.69 -3.59 -2.37
N LEU A 500 16.42 -3.78 -1.99
CA LEU A 500 16.06 -4.43 -0.73
C LEU A 500 16.52 -5.89 -0.69
N ASN A 501 16.36 -6.62 -1.78
CA ASN A 501 16.82 -8.01 -1.91
C ASN A 501 18.36 -8.09 -1.76
N GLY A 502 19.10 -7.19 -2.42
CA GLY A 502 20.55 -7.08 -2.25
C GLY A 502 20.97 -6.75 -0.82
N SER A 503 20.25 -5.84 -0.17
CA SER A 503 20.51 -5.45 1.22
C SER A 503 20.24 -6.59 2.20
N ALA A 504 19.15 -7.35 2.00
CA ALA A 504 18.81 -8.52 2.79
C ALA A 504 19.88 -9.62 2.67
N ALA A 505 20.34 -9.89 1.45
CA ALA A 505 21.42 -10.84 1.20
C ALA A 505 22.73 -10.42 1.90
N ALA A 506 23.07 -9.12 1.85
CA ALA A 506 24.24 -8.59 2.54
C ALA A 506 24.12 -8.69 4.06
N LEU A 507 22.95 -8.40 4.62
CA LEU A 507 22.66 -8.55 6.05
C LEU A 507 22.81 -10.01 6.51
N ASN A 508 22.28 -10.95 5.75
CA ASN A 508 22.41 -12.37 6.05
C ASN A 508 23.87 -12.84 6.03
N ALA A 509 24.63 -12.43 5.00
CA ALA A 509 26.07 -12.75 4.92
C ALA A 509 26.85 -12.19 6.12
N GLU A 510 26.52 -10.96 6.54
CA GLU A 510 27.17 -10.31 7.65
C GLU A 510 26.79 -10.93 9.01
N ALA A 511 25.54 -11.39 9.17
CA ALA A 511 25.10 -12.14 10.34
C ALA A 511 25.89 -13.46 10.49
N VAL A 512 26.05 -14.20 9.39
CA VAL A 512 26.86 -15.44 9.36
C VAL A 512 28.32 -15.15 9.70
N ARG A 513 28.89 -14.07 9.15
CA ARG A 513 30.27 -13.62 9.43
C ARG A 513 30.44 -13.27 10.89
N LEU A 514 29.48 -12.57 11.48
CA LEU A 514 29.48 -12.22 12.91
C LEU A 514 29.46 -13.48 13.78
N GLY A 515 28.60 -14.44 13.48
CA GLY A 515 28.56 -15.73 14.19
C GLY A 515 29.91 -16.43 14.16
N GLY A 516 30.51 -16.56 12.98
CA GLY A 516 31.84 -17.17 12.81
C GLY A 516 32.96 -16.42 13.54
N ALA A 517 32.90 -15.08 13.55
CA ALA A 517 33.88 -14.24 14.27
C ALA A 517 33.77 -14.43 15.78
N VAL A 518 32.55 -14.53 16.31
CA VAL A 518 32.30 -14.82 17.74
C VAL A 518 32.77 -16.22 18.12
N ASP A 519 32.45 -17.24 17.33
CA ASP A 519 32.91 -18.60 17.58
C ASP A 519 34.47 -18.68 17.57
N SER A 520 35.12 -18.00 16.63
CA SER A 520 36.57 -17.89 16.57
C SER A 520 37.16 -17.16 17.79
N PHE A 521 36.54 -16.04 18.17
CA PHE A 521 36.93 -15.25 19.34
C PHE A 521 36.82 -16.07 20.63
N LEU A 522 35.66 -16.71 20.83
CA LEU A 522 35.44 -17.56 22.00
C LEU A 522 36.35 -18.80 22.00
N GLY A 523 36.64 -19.36 20.83
CA GLY A 523 37.62 -20.43 20.67
C GLY A 523 39.02 -20.02 21.14
N LYS A 524 39.50 -18.83 20.77
CA LYS A 524 40.77 -18.27 21.23
C LYS A 524 40.74 -17.98 22.73
N LEU A 525 39.67 -17.33 23.21
CA LEU A 525 39.50 -17.05 24.66
C LEU A 525 39.56 -18.32 25.49
N ARG A 526 38.87 -19.38 25.05
CA ARG A 526 38.85 -20.69 25.74
C ARG A 526 40.17 -21.45 25.59
N ALA A 527 40.95 -21.19 24.53
CA ALA A 527 42.27 -21.80 24.35
C ALA A 527 43.36 -21.12 25.21
N GLY A 528 43.07 -20.00 25.84
CA GLY A 528 44.04 -19.27 26.68
C GLY A 528 45.09 -18.51 25.86
N ILE A 529 44.79 -18.22 24.60
CA ILE A 529 45.64 -17.45 23.65
C ILE A 529 45.11 -16.03 23.56
#